data_1eee84584dc145b0fcfa0b4694f2ddab
#
_entry.id   1eee84584dc145b0fcfa0b4694f2ddab
#
_cell.length_a   1.000
_cell.length_b   1.000
_cell.length_c   1.000
_cell.angle_alpha   90.00
_cell.angle_beta   90.00
_cell.angle_gamma   90.00
#
_symmetry.space_group_name_H-M   'P 1'
#
loop_
_entity.id
_entity.type
_entity.pdbx_description
1 polymer ?
#
loop_
_entity_poly.entity_id
_entity_poly.type
_entity_poly.pdbx_seq_one_letter_code
_entity_poly.pdbx_strand_id
1 'polypeptide(L)'
;MKTYKHIFEELLKEENITQCFRDAAKRKTTRPEVARVLKEEREVGNDRPEPQCLQEHVKALQKILEEETYQPPEHKKMLINEYSCGKVREIIKPEFQYEQVVHHCIIKQLQPIVLHGLYEHALGSIPNRGCHSGKKQVEKWIKGYKGKKFYILKADVRHCFDTEDIRVIETKLKRVIKDERFVRLCSTVMEHEATMKPPEFDREWIEDEQWKDTEFLSGLPLGFVTSQWFTQLNYKELDHKIVEEWKELGGVDHSIRYADDIVAFGRNKKKLHRLKDVMSEYMKNEMHQKIKYNWQVFRFEYPDRKAPPVIDKRTGKEKPKIRGRALDFMGFVFHYNRTTLRKSILKRATKKAHRIAKKEKVNWYDASAMLASMGWFTHTDTYGFYEDHIKPYVNIKQLKKKVSKHSKKGVKNNDVRMVSVRKYGQADRVGHDIKPDSGLSAKEHCRADQEGH
;
A
#
# COMPACT_ATOMS: atom_id res chain seq x y z
N MET A 1 -11.75 -5.50 25.33
CA MET A 1 -11.24 -5.67 23.95
C MET A 1 -12.07 -6.77 23.27
N LYS A 2 -12.54 -6.56 22.02
CA LYS A 2 -13.31 -7.58 21.28
C LYS A 2 -12.37 -8.73 20.91
N THR A 3 -12.80 -9.97 21.17
CA THR A 3 -12.08 -11.20 20.78
C THR A 3 -12.84 -11.94 19.68
N TYR A 4 -12.10 -12.66 18.85
CA TYR A 4 -12.63 -13.37 17.69
C TYR A 4 -12.35 -14.87 17.83
N LYS A 5 -13.38 -15.67 17.60
CA LYS A 5 -13.37 -17.15 17.67
C LYS A 5 -13.97 -17.70 16.38
N HIS A 6 -13.75 -18.98 16.10
CA HIS A 6 -14.33 -19.69 14.94
C HIS A 6 -13.99 -19.07 13.57
N ILE A 7 -12.82 -18.41 13.48
CA ILE A 7 -12.37 -17.74 12.25
C ILE A 7 -11.90 -18.77 11.23
N PHE A 8 -11.27 -19.84 11.71
CA PHE A 8 -10.73 -20.88 10.86
C PHE A 8 -11.83 -21.71 10.20
N GLU A 9 -12.92 -21.99 10.90
CA GLU A 9 -14.11 -22.64 10.35
C GLU A 9 -14.74 -21.80 9.23
N GLU A 10 -14.79 -20.48 9.43
CA GLU A 10 -15.28 -19.56 8.40
C GLU A 10 -14.32 -19.51 7.19
N LEU A 11 -13.02 -19.57 7.43
CA LEU A 11 -12.00 -19.62 6.37
C LEU A 11 -12.16 -20.88 5.52
N LEU A 12 -12.44 -22.03 6.13
CA LEU A 12 -12.56 -23.33 5.46
C LEU A 12 -13.79 -23.45 4.57
N LYS A 13 -14.78 -22.58 4.66
CA LYS A 13 -15.96 -22.63 3.80
C LYS A 13 -15.56 -22.60 2.31
N GLU A 14 -16.09 -23.54 1.56
CA GLU A 14 -15.79 -23.71 0.13
C GLU A 14 -16.03 -22.42 -0.68
N GLU A 15 -17.10 -21.70 -0.36
CA GLU A 15 -17.43 -20.41 -0.98
C GLU A 15 -16.34 -19.36 -0.69
N ASN A 16 -15.78 -19.35 0.51
CA ASN A 16 -14.72 -18.46 0.92
C ASN A 16 -13.43 -18.74 0.17
N ILE A 17 -13.03 -20.01 0.08
CA ILE A 17 -11.83 -20.44 -0.65
C ILE A 17 -12.00 -20.13 -2.13
N THR A 18 -13.16 -20.45 -2.73
CA THR A 18 -13.49 -20.11 -4.13
C THR A 18 -13.33 -18.62 -4.40
N GLN A 19 -13.87 -17.78 -3.52
CA GLN A 19 -13.73 -16.33 -3.66
C GLN A 19 -12.26 -15.89 -3.54
N CYS A 20 -11.46 -16.51 -2.68
CA CYS A 20 -10.03 -16.21 -2.53
C CYS A 20 -9.23 -16.57 -3.78
N PHE A 21 -9.56 -17.67 -4.48
CA PHE A 21 -8.99 -17.96 -5.80
C PHE A 21 -9.27 -16.83 -6.81
N ARG A 22 -10.52 -16.38 -6.86
CA ARG A 22 -10.93 -15.28 -7.75
C ARG A 22 -10.25 -13.96 -7.39
N ASP A 23 -10.11 -13.66 -6.10
CA ASP A 23 -9.44 -12.45 -5.62
C ASP A 23 -7.93 -12.47 -5.88
N ALA A 24 -7.28 -13.60 -5.66
CA ALA A 24 -5.86 -13.80 -5.98
C ALA A 24 -5.59 -13.66 -7.49
N ALA A 25 -6.55 -14.04 -8.34
CA ALA A 25 -6.45 -13.98 -9.79
C ALA A 25 -6.75 -12.59 -10.38
N LYS A 26 -7.30 -11.64 -9.62
CA LYS A 26 -7.63 -10.31 -10.13
C LYS A 26 -6.44 -9.68 -10.87
N ARG A 27 -6.69 -9.22 -12.10
CA ARG A 27 -5.70 -8.63 -13.03
C ARG A 27 -4.57 -9.57 -13.48
N LYS A 28 -4.71 -10.87 -13.24
CA LYS A 28 -3.72 -11.91 -13.61
C LYS A 28 -4.33 -13.03 -14.47
N THR A 29 -5.60 -12.98 -14.79
CA THR A 29 -6.35 -14.03 -15.52
C THR A 29 -5.78 -14.40 -16.89
N THR A 30 -4.93 -13.54 -17.46
CA THR A 30 -4.23 -13.81 -18.73
C THR A 30 -2.94 -14.62 -18.55
N ARG A 31 -2.49 -14.85 -17.32
CA ARG A 31 -1.30 -15.67 -17.04
C ARG A 31 -1.66 -17.15 -17.17
N PRO A 32 -0.85 -17.95 -17.87
CA PRO A 32 -1.18 -19.38 -18.10
C PRO A 32 -1.40 -20.16 -16.82
N GLU A 33 -0.59 -19.92 -15.79
CA GLU A 33 -0.70 -20.58 -14.48
C GLU A 33 -2.02 -20.25 -13.76
N VAL A 34 -2.51 -19.00 -13.89
CA VAL A 34 -3.77 -18.57 -13.30
C VAL A 34 -4.96 -19.09 -14.12
N ALA A 35 -4.84 -19.03 -15.46
CA ALA A 35 -5.92 -19.47 -16.34
C ALA A 35 -6.18 -20.99 -16.22
N ARG A 36 -5.14 -21.80 -15.97
CA ARG A 36 -5.30 -23.24 -15.74
C ARG A 36 -6.10 -23.55 -14.49
N VAL A 37 -5.79 -22.89 -13.39
CA VAL A 37 -6.45 -23.10 -12.08
C VAL A 37 -7.89 -22.58 -12.08
N LEU A 38 -8.19 -21.54 -12.85
CA LEU A 38 -9.53 -20.92 -12.88
C LEU A 38 -10.50 -21.58 -13.87
N LYS A 39 -10.16 -22.70 -14.50
CA LYS A 39 -11.12 -23.43 -15.34
C LYS A 39 -12.25 -23.95 -14.46
N GLU A 40 -13.49 -23.66 -14.87
CA GLU A 40 -14.69 -24.09 -14.12
C GLU A 40 -15.08 -25.53 -14.45
N GLU A 41 -14.70 -26.03 -15.62
CA GLU A 41 -15.01 -27.37 -16.10
C GLU A 41 -13.73 -28.13 -16.49
N ARG A 42 -13.77 -29.45 -16.34
CA ARG A 42 -12.72 -30.37 -16.79
C ARG A 42 -12.73 -30.44 -18.31
N GLU A 43 -11.60 -30.15 -18.96
CA GLU A 43 -11.45 -30.43 -20.41
C GLU A 43 -11.23 -31.94 -20.58
N VAL A 44 -12.20 -32.64 -21.16
CA VAL A 44 -12.05 -34.04 -21.57
C VAL A 44 -11.19 -34.04 -22.85
N GLY A 45 -9.96 -34.51 -22.74
CA GLY A 45 -9.01 -34.59 -23.84
C GLY A 45 -8.24 -35.89 -23.86
N ASN A 46 -7.89 -36.37 -25.06
CA ASN A 46 -7.22 -37.65 -25.29
C ASN A 46 -5.85 -37.74 -24.60
N ASP A 47 -5.65 -38.80 -23.81
CA ASP A 47 -4.39 -39.37 -23.31
C ASP A 47 -3.38 -38.45 -22.53
N ARG A 48 -3.78 -37.31 -22.02
CA ARG A 48 -2.99 -36.52 -21.09
C ARG A 48 -3.69 -36.38 -19.75
N PRO A 49 -2.95 -36.30 -18.59
CA PRO A 49 -3.58 -36.04 -17.31
C PRO A 49 -4.36 -34.72 -17.41
N GLU A 50 -5.67 -34.82 -17.20
CA GLU A 50 -6.59 -33.70 -17.33
C GLU A 50 -6.28 -32.62 -16.29
N PRO A 51 -6.23 -31.33 -16.67
CA PRO A 51 -6.06 -30.27 -15.72
C PRO A 51 -7.27 -30.22 -14.77
N GLN A 52 -6.98 -30.12 -13.48
CA GLN A 52 -8.01 -29.98 -12.44
C GLN A 52 -8.83 -28.70 -12.69
N CYS A 53 -10.13 -28.79 -12.45
CA CYS A 53 -11.00 -27.61 -12.47
C CYS A 53 -10.89 -26.82 -11.16
N LEU A 54 -11.44 -25.59 -11.15
CA LEU A 54 -11.40 -24.73 -9.95
C LEU A 54 -11.96 -25.44 -8.70
N GLN A 55 -13.04 -26.21 -8.86
CA GLN A 55 -13.67 -26.91 -7.75
C GLN A 55 -12.76 -27.96 -7.13
N GLU A 56 -12.00 -28.69 -7.94
CA GLU A 56 -11.03 -29.69 -7.47
C GLU A 56 -9.88 -29.01 -6.71
N HIS A 57 -9.38 -27.85 -7.22
CA HIS A 57 -8.40 -27.05 -6.51
C HIS A 57 -8.91 -26.50 -5.18
N VAL A 58 -10.17 -26.08 -5.11
CA VAL A 58 -10.81 -25.60 -3.88
C VAL A 58 -10.88 -26.72 -2.84
N LYS A 59 -11.35 -27.90 -3.22
CA LYS A 59 -11.41 -29.07 -2.32
C LYS A 59 -10.02 -29.54 -1.88
N ALA A 60 -9.05 -29.54 -2.79
CA ALA A 60 -7.67 -29.91 -2.44
C ALA A 60 -7.07 -28.94 -1.42
N LEU A 61 -7.24 -27.62 -1.64
CA LEU A 61 -6.76 -26.61 -0.69
C LEU A 61 -7.53 -26.68 0.65
N GLN A 62 -8.86 -26.88 0.60
CA GLN A 62 -9.67 -27.03 1.80
C GLN A 62 -9.15 -28.19 2.68
N LYS A 63 -8.88 -29.35 2.07
CA LYS A 63 -8.32 -30.52 2.76
C LYS A 63 -6.96 -30.20 3.39
N ILE A 64 -6.03 -29.59 2.64
CA ILE A 64 -4.70 -29.21 3.14
C ILE A 64 -4.83 -28.29 4.37
N LEU A 65 -5.75 -27.32 4.33
CA LEU A 65 -5.97 -26.40 5.44
C LEU A 65 -6.68 -27.10 6.63
N GLU A 66 -7.65 -27.95 6.37
CA GLU A 66 -8.38 -28.70 7.39
C GLU A 66 -7.47 -29.64 8.17
N GLU A 67 -6.58 -30.32 7.48
CA GLU A 67 -5.55 -31.21 8.06
C GLU A 67 -4.35 -30.46 8.66
N GLU A 68 -4.32 -29.12 8.55
CA GLU A 68 -3.21 -28.25 8.99
C GLU A 68 -1.84 -28.65 8.41
N THR A 69 -1.83 -29.23 7.21
CA THR A 69 -0.62 -29.71 6.52
C THR A 69 -0.02 -28.68 5.55
N TYR A 70 -0.57 -27.46 5.50
CA TYR A 70 -0.07 -26.41 4.63
C TYR A 70 1.37 -26.01 4.98
N GLN A 71 2.25 -26.08 3.97
CA GLN A 71 3.61 -25.56 4.02
C GLN A 71 3.83 -24.62 2.85
N PRO A 72 4.35 -23.39 3.06
CA PRO A 72 4.75 -22.51 1.97
C PRO A 72 5.84 -23.17 1.12
N PRO A 73 5.86 -22.97 -0.21
CA PRO A 73 6.92 -23.49 -1.06
C PRO A 73 8.23 -22.71 -0.88
N GLU A 74 9.35 -23.31 -1.25
CA GLU A 74 10.62 -22.58 -1.34
C GLU A 74 10.54 -21.44 -2.35
N HIS A 75 11.01 -20.26 -1.95
CA HIS A 75 10.87 -19.06 -2.74
C HIS A 75 12.16 -18.67 -3.47
N LYS A 76 11.99 -18.26 -4.72
CA LYS A 76 13.04 -17.56 -5.48
C LYS A 76 12.98 -16.07 -5.19
N LYS A 77 14.06 -15.55 -4.64
CA LYS A 77 14.24 -14.13 -4.39
C LYS A 77 14.54 -13.38 -5.69
N MET A 78 13.87 -12.26 -5.90
CA MET A 78 14.05 -11.41 -7.08
C MET A 78 14.54 -10.02 -6.65
N LEU A 79 15.64 -9.58 -7.26
CA LEU A 79 16.12 -8.22 -7.06
C LEU A 79 15.35 -7.25 -7.97
N ILE A 80 14.61 -6.33 -7.36
CA ILE A 80 13.94 -5.24 -8.09
C ILE A 80 14.69 -3.95 -7.84
N ASN A 81 15.14 -3.34 -8.94
CA ASN A 81 15.68 -2.00 -8.88
C ASN A 81 14.53 -0.98 -8.82
N GLU A 82 14.37 -0.37 -7.65
CA GLU A 82 13.40 0.70 -7.46
C GLU A 82 13.92 1.99 -8.08
N TYR A 83 13.70 2.15 -9.39
CA TYR A 83 14.12 3.32 -10.16
C TYR A 83 13.72 4.68 -9.52
N SER A 84 12.80 4.63 -8.54
CA SER A 84 12.32 5.83 -7.85
C SER A 84 13.32 6.43 -6.88
N CYS A 85 14.08 5.60 -6.20
CA CYS A 85 15.05 6.00 -5.19
C CYS A 85 16.45 5.41 -5.43
N GLY A 86 16.63 4.60 -6.48
CA GLY A 86 17.90 3.91 -6.77
C GLY A 86 18.21 2.75 -5.83
N LYS A 87 17.23 2.31 -5.03
CA LYS A 87 17.39 1.18 -4.13
C LYS A 87 17.12 -0.13 -4.87
N VAL A 88 17.95 -1.12 -4.62
CA VAL A 88 17.68 -2.50 -4.97
C VAL A 88 16.94 -3.12 -3.78
N ARG A 89 15.78 -3.73 -4.06
CA ARG A 89 15.01 -4.47 -3.07
C ARG A 89 14.92 -5.92 -3.47
N GLU A 90 15.16 -6.79 -2.51
CA GLU A 90 14.83 -8.19 -2.64
C GLU A 90 13.34 -8.36 -2.40
N ILE A 91 12.65 -9.00 -3.33
CA ILE A 91 11.24 -9.34 -3.19
C ILE A 91 11.03 -10.81 -3.42
N ILE A 92 10.05 -11.36 -2.76
CA ILE A 92 9.57 -12.72 -2.95
C ILE A 92 8.29 -12.67 -3.78
N LYS A 93 8.23 -13.51 -4.80
CA LYS A 93 7.03 -13.66 -5.60
C LYS A 93 6.33 -14.95 -5.19
N PRO A 94 5.23 -14.87 -4.43
CA PRO A 94 4.48 -16.05 -4.04
C PRO A 94 3.90 -16.77 -5.27
N GLU A 95 3.85 -18.09 -5.23
CA GLU A 95 3.23 -18.90 -6.27
C GLU A 95 1.72 -18.72 -6.26
N PHE A 96 1.09 -18.83 -7.45
CA PHE A 96 -0.37 -18.68 -7.51
C PHE A 96 -1.09 -19.85 -6.84
N GLN A 97 -0.62 -21.05 -7.05
CA GLN A 97 -1.22 -22.29 -6.56
C GLN A 97 -0.35 -22.88 -5.42
N TYR A 98 -0.74 -22.84 -4.17
CA TYR A 98 -1.93 -22.32 -3.51
C TYR A 98 -1.59 -21.10 -2.65
N GLU A 99 -0.35 -20.72 -2.63
CA GLU A 99 0.21 -19.75 -1.70
C GLU A 99 -0.50 -18.40 -1.75
N GLN A 100 -0.63 -17.79 -2.97
CA GLN A 100 -1.37 -16.53 -3.08
C GLN A 100 -2.82 -16.65 -2.61
N VAL A 101 -3.42 -17.84 -2.79
CA VAL A 101 -4.79 -18.10 -2.35
C VAL A 101 -4.85 -18.17 -0.83
N VAL A 102 -3.90 -18.87 -0.17
CA VAL A 102 -3.80 -18.92 1.30
C VAL A 102 -3.63 -17.52 1.89
N HIS A 103 -2.75 -16.68 1.30
CA HIS A 103 -2.63 -15.29 1.71
C HIS A 103 -3.97 -14.54 1.62
N HIS A 104 -4.75 -14.75 0.56
CA HIS A 104 -6.08 -14.14 0.43
C HIS A 104 -7.08 -14.71 1.44
N CYS A 105 -7.03 -16.00 1.77
CA CYS A 105 -7.84 -16.62 2.83
C CYS A 105 -7.54 -15.97 4.19
N ILE A 106 -6.26 -15.83 4.54
CA ILE A 106 -5.85 -15.15 5.78
C ILE A 106 -6.36 -13.70 5.79
N ILE A 107 -6.13 -12.94 4.72
CA ILE A 107 -6.51 -11.52 4.67
C ILE A 107 -8.01 -11.34 4.78
N LYS A 108 -8.81 -12.18 4.14
CA LYS A 108 -10.27 -12.09 4.20
C LYS A 108 -10.79 -12.12 5.63
N GLN A 109 -10.14 -12.88 6.52
CA GLN A 109 -10.49 -12.96 7.93
C GLN A 109 -9.76 -11.90 8.77
N LEU A 110 -8.49 -11.67 8.53
CA LEU A 110 -7.64 -10.77 9.33
C LEU A 110 -7.98 -9.30 9.10
N GLN A 111 -8.28 -8.89 7.87
CA GLN A 111 -8.51 -7.50 7.50
C GLN A 111 -9.60 -6.82 8.34
N PRO A 112 -10.82 -7.36 8.51
CA PRO A 112 -11.85 -6.72 9.33
C PRO A 112 -11.45 -6.62 10.80
N ILE A 113 -10.66 -7.57 11.32
CA ILE A 113 -10.14 -7.57 12.69
C ILE A 113 -9.12 -6.45 12.88
N VAL A 114 -8.19 -6.30 11.95
CA VAL A 114 -7.18 -5.23 12.00
C VAL A 114 -7.82 -3.86 11.84
N LEU A 115 -8.78 -3.73 10.90
CA LEU A 115 -9.49 -2.46 10.66
C LEU A 115 -10.34 -2.03 11.84
N HIS A 116 -10.86 -2.97 12.64
CA HIS A 116 -11.62 -2.63 13.83
C HIS A 116 -10.73 -1.91 14.85
N GLY A 117 -10.99 -0.63 15.07
CA GLY A 117 -10.20 0.23 15.96
C GLY A 117 -8.80 0.57 15.42
N LEU A 118 -8.54 0.43 14.13
CA LEU A 118 -7.32 0.97 13.52
C LEU A 118 -7.42 2.49 13.48
N TYR A 119 -6.37 3.16 13.91
CA TYR A 119 -6.30 4.63 13.89
C TYR A 119 -6.68 5.18 12.50
N GLU A 120 -7.54 6.20 12.47
CA GLU A 120 -8.12 6.70 11.22
C GLU A 120 -7.10 7.25 10.23
N HIS A 121 -5.97 7.78 10.74
CA HIS A 121 -4.89 8.32 9.93
C HIS A 121 -3.69 7.35 9.79
N ALA A 122 -3.87 6.07 10.10
CA ALA A 122 -3.00 5.00 9.63
C ALA A 122 -3.32 4.72 8.15
N LEU A 123 -2.34 4.91 7.28
CA LEU A 123 -2.46 4.85 5.82
C LEU A 123 -1.45 3.87 5.22
N GLY A 124 -1.63 3.58 3.96
CA GLY A 124 -0.77 2.69 3.19
C GLY A 124 -1.25 1.25 3.22
N SER A 125 -1.46 0.67 2.05
CA SER A 125 -1.96 -0.70 1.87
C SER A 125 -3.34 -0.99 2.50
N ILE A 126 -4.05 0.04 2.92
CA ILE A 126 -5.39 -0.04 3.50
C ILE A 126 -6.39 0.44 2.44
N PRO A 127 -7.50 -0.28 2.21
CA PRO A 127 -8.54 0.15 1.27
C PRO A 127 -9.02 1.57 1.58
N ASN A 128 -9.11 2.42 0.55
CA ASN A 128 -9.53 3.82 0.63
C ASN A 128 -8.64 4.75 1.46
N ARG A 129 -7.52 4.28 2.01
CA ARG A 129 -6.58 5.07 2.81
C ARG A 129 -5.21 5.17 2.11
N GLY A 130 -5.19 5.72 0.89
CA GLY A 130 -3.99 5.92 0.09
C GLY A 130 -3.34 7.30 0.29
N CYS A 131 -2.26 7.55 -0.45
CA CYS A 131 -1.50 8.80 -0.39
C CYS A 131 -2.35 10.06 -0.70
N HIS A 132 -3.39 9.96 -1.54
CA HIS A 132 -4.26 11.09 -1.85
C HIS A 132 -5.21 11.46 -0.69
N SER A 133 -5.72 10.48 0.06
CA SER A 133 -6.52 10.76 1.27
C SER A 133 -5.65 11.40 2.35
N GLY A 134 -4.43 10.88 2.55
CA GLY A 134 -3.45 11.48 3.46
C GLY A 134 -3.06 12.90 3.05
N LYS A 135 -2.86 13.16 1.74
CA LYS A 135 -2.61 14.50 1.24
C LYS A 135 -3.71 15.48 1.65
N LYS A 136 -4.97 15.15 1.39
CA LYS A 136 -6.11 16.00 1.75
C LYS A 136 -6.13 16.30 3.24
N GLN A 137 -5.87 15.31 4.07
CA GLN A 137 -5.87 15.45 5.51
C GLN A 137 -4.73 16.34 6.01
N VAL A 138 -3.51 16.15 5.51
CA VAL A 138 -2.35 17.01 5.86
C VAL A 138 -2.60 18.46 5.43
N GLU A 139 -3.14 18.69 4.23
CA GLU A 139 -3.49 20.04 3.76
C GLU A 139 -4.54 20.71 4.67
N LYS A 140 -5.56 19.96 5.12
CA LYS A 140 -6.58 20.43 6.06
C LYS A 140 -5.92 20.87 7.37
N TRP A 141 -5.01 20.10 7.93
CA TRP A 141 -4.31 20.45 9.17
C TRP A 141 -3.41 21.67 9.01
N ILE A 142 -2.61 21.74 7.95
CA ILE A 142 -1.75 22.89 7.65
C ILE A 142 -2.60 24.17 7.54
N LYS A 143 -3.73 24.12 6.83
CA LYS A 143 -4.68 25.24 6.74
C LYS A 143 -5.27 25.60 8.09
N GLY A 144 -5.56 24.63 8.95
CA GLY A 144 -6.09 24.83 10.30
C GLY A 144 -5.17 25.63 11.24
N TYR A 145 -3.85 25.55 11.01
CA TYR A 145 -2.90 26.36 11.79
C TYR A 145 -2.96 27.87 11.44
N LYS A 146 -3.43 28.29 10.25
CA LYS A 146 -3.69 29.70 9.85
C LYS A 146 -2.59 30.68 10.31
N GLY A 147 -1.33 30.37 10.00
CA GLY A 147 -0.19 31.21 10.38
C GLY A 147 0.27 31.07 11.83
N LYS A 148 -0.34 30.24 12.65
CA LYS A 148 0.17 29.87 13.97
C LYS A 148 1.48 29.10 13.82
N LYS A 149 2.39 29.32 14.75
CA LYS A 149 3.67 28.60 14.82
C LYS A 149 3.44 27.14 15.17
N PHE A 150 3.95 26.22 14.34
CA PHE A 150 3.94 24.78 14.61
C PHE A 150 5.19 24.08 14.09
N TYR A 151 5.41 22.90 14.56
CA TYR A 151 6.54 22.05 14.24
C TYR A 151 6.04 20.68 13.78
N ILE A 152 6.90 19.99 13.08
CA ILE A 152 6.64 18.65 12.56
C ILE A 152 7.76 17.74 13.04
N LEU A 153 7.38 16.63 13.69
CA LEU A 153 8.23 15.46 13.86
C LEU A 153 8.00 14.58 12.62
N LYS A 154 9.07 14.21 11.95
CA LYS A 154 9.10 13.18 10.92
C LYS A 154 10.06 12.09 11.32
N ALA A 155 9.57 10.85 11.38
CA ALA A 155 10.32 9.65 11.69
C ALA A 155 10.01 8.55 10.68
N ASP A 156 10.97 7.69 10.41
CA ASP A 156 10.88 6.56 9.49
C ASP A 156 11.50 5.36 10.20
N VAL A 157 10.93 4.17 10.08
CA VAL A 157 11.43 2.97 10.73
C VAL A 157 12.57 2.37 9.91
N ARG A 158 13.64 1.95 10.62
CA ARG A 158 14.79 1.34 9.98
C ARG A 158 14.45 -0.07 9.53
N HIS A 159 14.58 -0.35 8.22
CA HIS A 159 14.34 -1.68 7.63
C HIS A 159 13.03 -2.34 8.12
N CYS A 160 11.92 -1.60 8.10
CA CYS A 160 10.66 -1.96 8.75
C CYS A 160 10.28 -3.44 8.58
N PHE A 161 10.15 -3.93 7.33
CA PHE A 161 9.77 -5.31 7.08
C PHE A 161 10.83 -6.33 7.50
N ASP A 162 12.11 -5.99 7.34
CA ASP A 162 13.24 -6.90 7.66
C ASP A 162 13.43 -7.04 9.18
N THR A 163 12.95 -6.06 9.97
CA THR A 163 13.10 -6.02 11.44
C THR A 163 11.79 -6.28 12.19
N GLU A 164 10.70 -6.59 11.52
CA GLU A 164 9.45 -7.03 12.18
C GLU A 164 9.69 -8.33 12.93
N ASP A 165 9.53 -8.31 14.25
CA ASP A 165 9.62 -9.51 15.07
C ASP A 165 8.28 -10.26 15.01
N ILE A 166 8.34 -11.50 14.52
CA ILE A 166 7.16 -12.34 14.30
C ILE A 166 6.51 -12.74 15.62
N ARG A 167 7.30 -12.99 16.68
CA ARG A 167 6.79 -13.34 18.02
C ARG A 167 5.99 -12.20 18.63
N VAL A 168 6.40 -10.95 18.39
CA VAL A 168 5.66 -9.76 18.81
C VAL A 168 4.31 -9.70 18.06
N ILE A 169 4.31 -9.92 16.76
CA ILE A 169 3.09 -9.93 15.95
C ILE A 169 2.16 -11.05 16.38
N GLU A 170 2.70 -12.26 16.59
CA GLU A 170 1.95 -13.43 17.05
C GLU A 170 1.30 -13.17 18.42
N THR A 171 2.03 -12.56 19.35
CA THR A 171 1.51 -12.16 20.66
C THR A 171 0.32 -11.20 20.50
N LYS A 172 0.43 -10.22 19.60
CA LYS A 172 -0.65 -9.27 19.31
C LYS A 172 -1.85 -9.97 18.63
N LEU A 173 -1.61 -10.95 17.75
CA LEU A 173 -2.66 -11.79 17.16
C LEU A 173 -3.40 -12.58 18.27
N LYS A 174 -2.70 -13.28 19.15
CA LYS A 174 -3.27 -14.07 20.25
C LYS A 174 -4.07 -13.24 21.25
N ARG A 175 -3.74 -11.96 21.43
CA ARG A 175 -4.53 -11.02 22.27
C ARG A 175 -5.97 -10.87 21.73
N VAL A 176 -6.15 -10.77 20.41
CA VAL A 176 -7.44 -10.48 19.76
C VAL A 176 -8.11 -11.72 19.16
N ILE A 177 -7.34 -12.70 18.70
CA ILE A 177 -7.82 -13.91 18.04
C ILE A 177 -7.63 -15.08 19.00
N LYS A 178 -8.74 -15.77 19.33
CA LYS A 178 -8.77 -16.95 20.22
C LYS A 178 -8.95 -18.25 19.45
N ASP A 179 -8.80 -18.21 18.14
CA ASP A 179 -8.77 -19.35 17.24
C ASP A 179 -7.33 -19.74 16.96
N GLU A 180 -6.85 -20.77 17.66
CA GLU A 180 -5.47 -21.21 17.59
C GLU A 180 -5.07 -21.74 16.21
N ARG A 181 -6.00 -22.41 15.51
CA ARG A 181 -5.76 -22.93 14.16
C ARG A 181 -5.46 -21.79 13.18
N PHE A 182 -6.23 -20.71 13.28
CA PHE A 182 -6.00 -19.52 12.46
C PHE A 182 -4.69 -18.83 12.81
N VAL A 183 -4.34 -18.73 14.08
CA VAL A 183 -3.06 -18.14 14.52
C VAL A 183 -1.89 -19.00 14.02
N ARG A 184 -1.95 -20.35 14.15
CA ARG A 184 -0.91 -21.24 13.60
C ARG A 184 -0.71 -21.03 12.10
N LEU A 185 -1.78 -20.94 11.32
CA LEU A 185 -1.68 -20.67 9.87
C LEU A 185 -0.99 -19.32 9.60
N CYS A 186 -1.30 -18.29 10.37
CA CYS A 186 -0.61 -16.99 10.25
C CYS A 186 0.87 -17.11 10.60
N SER A 187 1.22 -17.83 11.67
CA SER A 187 2.62 -18.06 12.08
C SER A 187 3.40 -18.83 11.02
N THR A 188 2.84 -19.90 10.47
CA THR A 188 3.46 -20.69 9.37
C THR A 188 3.83 -19.80 8.18
N VAL A 189 2.95 -18.87 7.79
CA VAL A 189 3.22 -17.95 6.67
C VAL A 189 4.26 -16.88 7.02
N MET A 190 4.31 -16.41 8.27
CA MET A 190 5.28 -15.40 8.70
C MET A 190 6.67 -16.01 8.90
N GLU A 191 6.76 -17.19 9.51
CA GLU A 191 8.02 -17.81 9.92
C GLU A 191 8.83 -18.37 8.76
N HIS A 192 8.19 -18.74 7.66
CA HIS A 192 8.83 -19.43 6.55
C HIS A 192 10.06 -18.70 5.97
N GLU A 193 10.03 -17.39 5.90
CA GLU A 193 11.13 -16.56 5.39
C GLU A 193 11.87 -15.78 6.50
N ALA A 194 11.49 -15.98 7.75
CA ALA A 194 12.08 -15.30 8.87
C ALA A 194 13.48 -15.83 9.20
N THR A 195 14.31 -14.98 9.76
CA THR A 195 15.64 -15.33 10.23
C THR A 195 15.73 -15.25 11.76
N MET A 196 16.48 -16.18 12.36
CA MET A 196 16.66 -16.25 13.83
C MET A 196 17.63 -15.22 14.38
N LYS A 197 18.20 -14.35 13.54
CA LYS A 197 19.16 -13.33 13.97
C LYS A 197 18.69 -11.96 13.53
N PRO A 198 18.95 -10.90 14.32
CA PRO A 198 18.78 -9.55 13.84
C PRO A 198 19.60 -9.39 12.55
N PRO A 199 19.11 -8.64 11.56
CA PRO A 199 19.84 -8.37 10.34
C PRO A 199 21.26 -7.85 10.63
N GLU A 200 22.26 -8.33 9.90
CA GLU A 200 23.69 -7.98 10.11
C GLU A 200 23.98 -6.46 10.12
N PHE A 201 23.11 -5.68 9.47
CA PHE A 201 23.24 -4.22 9.50
C PHE A 201 22.87 -3.58 10.85
N ASP A 202 22.40 -4.35 11.84
CA ASP A 202 21.99 -3.83 13.14
C ASP A 202 22.97 -4.20 14.26
N ARG A 203 24.27 -3.95 14.03
CA ARG A 203 25.35 -4.23 15.00
C ARG A 203 25.10 -3.63 16.39
N GLU A 204 24.45 -2.46 16.45
CA GLU A 204 24.09 -1.81 17.71
C GLU A 204 23.21 -2.66 18.63
N TRP A 205 22.42 -3.61 18.05
CA TRP A 205 21.61 -4.53 18.86
C TRP A 205 22.43 -5.70 19.39
N ILE A 206 23.43 -6.13 18.64
CA ILE A 206 24.34 -7.22 19.02
C ILE A 206 25.29 -6.75 20.14
N GLU A 207 25.65 -5.46 20.15
CA GLU A 207 26.52 -4.85 21.13
C GLU A 207 25.78 -4.37 22.40
N ASP A 208 24.45 -4.26 22.37
CA ASP A 208 23.61 -3.90 23.51
C ASP A 208 23.48 -5.12 24.44
N GLU A 209 24.02 -5.07 25.65
CA GLU A 209 24.01 -6.19 26.61
C GLU A 209 22.61 -6.74 26.88
N GLN A 210 21.58 -5.88 26.84
CA GLN A 210 20.18 -6.28 26.98
C GLN A 210 19.70 -7.25 25.86
N TRP A 211 20.31 -7.19 24.69
CA TRP A 211 19.88 -7.93 23.51
C TRP A 211 20.89 -8.93 22.98
N LYS A 212 22.10 -8.96 23.61
CA LYS A 212 23.25 -9.75 23.15
C LYS A 212 22.93 -11.24 22.96
N ASP A 213 22.11 -11.78 23.85
CA ASP A 213 21.72 -13.19 23.83
C ASP A 213 20.27 -13.43 23.39
N THR A 214 19.58 -12.39 22.89
CA THR A 214 18.19 -12.49 22.45
C THR A 214 18.12 -12.96 21.01
N GLU A 215 17.51 -14.09 20.79
CA GLU A 215 17.15 -14.57 19.45
C GLU A 215 15.88 -13.89 18.98
N PHE A 216 15.96 -13.15 17.88
CA PHE A 216 14.80 -12.54 17.23
C PHE A 216 14.41 -13.38 16.00
N LEU A 217 13.15 -13.79 15.94
CA LEU A 217 12.58 -14.34 14.71
C LEU A 217 12.02 -13.18 13.88
N SER A 218 12.82 -12.64 12.99
CA SER A 218 12.50 -11.40 12.30
C SER A 218 12.46 -11.52 10.78
N GLY A 219 11.70 -10.63 10.19
CA GLY A 219 11.59 -10.46 8.75
C GLY A 219 10.24 -10.88 8.19
N LEU A 220 9.49 -9.90 7.68
CA LEU A 220 8.29 -10.14 6.88
C LEU A 220 8.63 -10.01 5.40
N PRO A 221 8.29 -11.00 4.55
CA PRO A 221 8.64 -10.99 3.14
C PRO A 221 8.05 -9.80 2.39
N LEU A 222 8.91 -9.06 1.67
CA LEU A 222 8.45 -8.07 0.70
C LEU A 222 7.90 -8.79 -0.54
N GLY A 223 6.63 -8.52 -0.83
CA GLY A 223 5.90 -9.16 -1.94
C GLY A 223 4.66 -9.91 -1.48
N PHE A 224 4.59 -10.30 -0.23
CA PHE A 224 3.41 -10.91 0.36
C PHE A 224 2.38 -9.86 0.76
N VAL A 225 1.15 -10.10 0.39
CA VAL A 225 0.05 -9.19 0.73
C VAL A 225 -0.30 -9.28 2.22
N THR A 226 -0.06 -10.40 2.87
CA THR A 226 -0.24 -10.60 4.33
C THR A 226 0.75 -9.78 5.14
N SER A 227 2.02 -9.64 4.71
CA SER A 227 3.04 -8.86 5.43
C SER A 227 2.56 -7.45 5.74
N GLN A 228 1.86 -6.81 4.80
CA GLN A 228 1.32 -5.47 4.99
C GLN A 228 0.25 -5.41 6.10
N TRP A 229 -0.58 -6.45 6.24
CA TRP A 229 -1.62 -6.52 7.27
C TRP A 229 -1.05 -6.85 8.65
N PHE A 230 -0.03 -7.71 8.71
CA PHE A 230 0.70 -7.98 9.94
C PHE A 230 1.41 -6.71 10.45
N THR A 231 2.08 -5.97 9.57
CA THR A 231 2.64 -4.64 9.91
C THR A 231 1.58 -3.68 10.42
N GLN A 232 0.41 -3.58 9.78
CA GLN A 232 -0.68 -2.71 10.28
C GLN A 232 -1.15 -3.12 11.68
N LEU A 233 -1.24 -4.42 11.96
CA LEU A 233 -1.57 -4.92 13.30
C LEU A 233 -0.48 -4.54 14.32
N ASN A 234 0.80 -4.70 13.96
CA ASN A 234 1.92 -4.40 14.82
C ASN A 234 1.97 -2.93 15.23
N TYR A 235 1.73 -2.02 14.28
CA TYR A 235 1.78 -0.57 14.52
C TYR A 235 0.50 0.02 15.12
N LYS A 236 -0.60 -0.72 15.19
CA LYS A 236 -1.88 -0.22 15.68
C LYS A 236 -1.79 0.37 17.09
N GLU A 237 -1.12 -0.32 17.98
CA GLU A 237 -0.94 0.14 19.38
C GLU A 237 -0.07 1.39 19.46
N LEU A 238 1.03 1.45 18.70
CA LEU A 238 1.88 2.64 18.59
C LEU A 238 1.10 3.87 18.12
N ASP A 239 0.24 3.71 17.09
CA ASP A 239 -0.59 4.81 16.60
C ASP A 239 -1.49 5.39 17.69
N HIS A 240 -2.15 4.52 18.49
CA HIS A 240 -2.99 4.93 19.62
C HIS A 240 -2.17 5.58 20.74
N LYS A 241 -1.02 5.03 21.09
CA LYS A 241 -0.14 5.64 22.10
C LYS A 241 0.26 7.07 21.71
N ILE A 242 0.58 7.32 20.45
CA ILE A 242 0.95 8.66 19.98
C ILE A 242 -0.19 9.68 20.16
N VAL A 243 -1.43 9.28 19.87
CA VAL A 243 -2.56 10.23 19.82
C VAL A 243 -3.43 10.25 21.08
N GLU A 244 -3.26 9.29 21.97
CA GLU A 244 -4.01 9.15 23.21
C GLU A 244 -3.07 9.30 24.42
N GLU A 245 -2.24 8.29 24.67
CA GLU A 245 -1.40 8.19 25.87
C GLU A 245 -0.30 9.27 25.90
N TRP A 246 0.44 9.45 24.80
CA TRP A 246 1.55 10.40 24.72
C TRP A 246 1.17 11.75 24.14
N LYS A 247 -0.11 12.00 23.91
CA LYS A 247 -0.61 13.23 23.32
C LYS A 247 -0.14 14.47 24.06
N GLU A 248 -0.35 14.53 25.36
CA GLU A 248 0.03 15.68 26.19
C GLU A 248 1.54 15.79 26.40
N LEU A 249 2.22 14.66 26.64
CA LEU A 249 3.66 14.60 26.78
C LEU A 249 4.36 15.08 25.49
N GLY A 250 3.92 14.57 24.35
CA GLY A 250 4.42 14.89 23.03
C GLY A 250 3.92 16.18 22.44
N GLY A 251 2.87 16.78 23.04
CA GLY A 251 2.20 17.97 22.54
C GLY A 251 1.69 17.77 21.10
N VAL A 252 1.06 16.62 20.87
CA VAL A 252 0.58 16.19 19.56
C VAL A 252 -0.78 16.81 19.26
N ASP A 253 -0.84 17.69 18.28
CA ASP A 253 -2.10 18.19 17.75
C ASP A 253 -2.72 17.20 16.75
N HIS A 254 -1.87 16.60 15.90
CA HIS A 254 -2.25 15.63 14.86
C HIS A 254 -1.13 14.65 14.61
N SER A 255 -1.46 13.41 14.22
CA SER A 255 -0.51 12.41 13.76
C SER A 255 -1.03 11.68 12.52
N ILE A 256 -0.14 11.22 11.68
CA ILE A 256 -0.43 10.43 10.49
C ILE A 256 0.72 9.47 10.20
N ARG A 257 0.41 8.24 9.90
CA ARG A 257 1.38 7.23 9.48
C ARG A 257 1.06 6.73 8.07
N TYR A 258 2.08 6.61 7.24
CA TYR A 258 1.98 5.97 5.93
C TYR A 258 2.99 4.83 5.85
N ALA A 259 2.50 3.60 6.01
CA ALA A 259 3.34 2.41 6.22
C ALA A 259 4.30 2.63 7.42
N ASP A 260 5.59 2.76 7.17
CA ASP A 260 6.67 2.99 8.13
C ASP A 260 6.99 4.48 8.39
N ASP A 261 6.50 5.39 7.54
CA ASP A 261 6.70 6.85 7.66
C ASP A 261 5.71 7.44 8.69
N ILE A 262 6.19 7.95 9.82
CA ILE A 262 5.38 8.57 10.90
C ILE A 262 5.60 10.08 10.90
N VAL A 263 4.49 10.84 10.93
CA VAL A 263 4.53 12.31 11.00
C VAL A 263 3.60 12.79 12.11
N ALA A 264 4.12 13.58 13.05
CA ALA A 264 3.33 14.22 14.10
C ALA A 264 3.47 15.75 14.03
N PHE A 265 2.37 16.45 14.27
CA PHE A 265 2.26 17.90 14.25
C PHE A 265 2.04 18.41 15.67
N GLY A 266 2.71 19.50 16.06
CA GLY A 266 2.56 20.08 17.38
C GLY A 266 3.12 21.49 17.45
N ARG A 267 2.77 22.21 18.51
CA ARG A 267 3.18 23.63 18.70
C ARG A 267 4.45 23.79 19.50
N ASN A 268 4.91 22.74 20.17
CA ASN A 268 6.07 22.77 21.03
C ASN A 268 7.16 21.82 20.51
N LYS A 269 8.29 22.39 20.07
CA LYS A 269 9.43 21.63 19.55
C LYS A 269 9.99 20.66 20.58
N LYS A 270 10.15 21.09 21.84
CA LYS A 270 10.73 20.25 22.92
C LYS A 270 9.83 19.05 23.23
N LYS A 271 8.51 19.24 23.24
CA LYS A 271 7.55 18.15 23.43
C LYS A 271 7.61 17.12 22.29
N LEU A 272 7.73 17.55 21.03
CA LEU A 272 7.92 16.62 19.89
C LEU A 272 9.25 15.83 19.97
N HIS A 273 10.31 16.39 20.54
CA HIS A 273 11.53 15.62 20.84
C HIS A 273 11.26 14.54 21.88
N ARG A 274 10.55 14.88 22.98
CA ARG A 274 10.13 13.89 23.99
C ARG A 274 9.27 12.78 23.40
N LEU A 275 8.33 13.15 22.50
CA LEU A 275 7.54 12.14 21.76
C LEU A 275 8.45 11.16 21.01
N LYS A 276 9.46 11.68 20.28
CA LYS A 276 10.42 10.83 19.56
C LYS A 276 11.16 9.90 20.53
N ASP A 277 11.53 10.39 21.71
CA ASP A 277 12.27 9.58 22.68
C ASP A 277 11.41 8.43 23.22
N VAL A 278 10.18 8.69 23.68
CA VAL A 278 9.27 7.63 24.16
C VAL A 278 8.84 6.68 23.04
N MET A 279 8.67 7.18 21.81
CA MET A 279 8.44 6.32 20.64
C MET A 279 9.63 5.40 20.39
N SER A 280 10.85 5.91 20.45
CA SER A 280 12.08 5.11 20.24
C SER A 280 12.22 4.02 21.29
N GLU A 281 11.95 4.35 22.54
CA GLU A 281 11.99 3.41 23.66
C GLU A 281 10.94 2.31 23.50
N TYR A 282 9.69 2.69 23.25
CA TYR A 282 8.60 1.72 23.01
C TYR A 282 8.90 0.82 21.81
N MET A 283 9.33 1.40 20.70
CA MET A 283 9.65 0.61 19.50
C MET A 283 10.81 -0.35 19.76
N LYS A 284 11.82 0.07 20.54
CA LYS A 284 12.93 -0.80 20.94
C LYS A 284 12.43 -1.94 21.82
N ASN A 285 11.72 -1.63 22.91
CA ASN A 285 11.41 -2.59 23.97
C ASN A 285 10.21 -3.52 23.62
N GLU A 286 9.20 -2.99 22.92
CA GLU A 286 7.93 -3.68 22.69
C GLU A 286 7.75 -4.17 21.24
N MET A 287 8.47 -3.59 20.29
CA MET A 287 8.35 -3.94 18.88
C MET A 287 9.65 -4.51 18.30
N HIS A 288 10.76 -4.42 19.03
CA HIS A 288 12.10 -4.79 18.58
C HIS A 288 12.50 -4.09 17.27
N GLN A 289 12.10 -2.81 17.13
CA GLN A 289 12.38 -1.99 15.97
C GLN A 289 13.02 -0.66 16.35
N LYS A 290 13.72 -0.03 15.40
CA LYS A 290 14.39 1.26 15.60
C LYS A 290 13.91 2.32 14.63
N ILE A 291 13.83 3.56 15.11
CA ILE A 291 13.66 4.74 14.27
C ILE A 291 14.99 5.01 13.54
N LYS A 292 14.92 5.32 12.24
CA LYS A 292 16.10 5.74 11.48
C LYS A 292 16.76 6.99 12.11
N TYR A 293 18.08 7.03 12.09
CA TYR A 293 18.86 8.15 12.65
C TYR A 293 18.56 9.50 11.98
N ASN A 294 18.00 9.54 10.78
CA ASN A 294 17.66 10.75 10.04
C ASN A 294 16.27 11.33 10.38
N TRP A 295 15.66 10.95 11.51
CA TRP A 295 14.45 11.59 12.01
C TRP A 295 14.67 13.09 12.25
N GLN A 296 13.58 13.88 12.21
CA GLN A 296 13.68 15.34 12.22
C GLN A 296 12.53 15.96 12.98
N VAL A 297 12.84 17.01 13.78
CA VAL A 297 11.85 17.94 14.29
C VAL A 297 12.18 19.33 13.77
N PHE A 298 11.31 19.88 12.94
CA PHE A 298 11.56 21.16 12.29
C PHE A 298 10.33 22.08 12.35
N ARG A 299 10.57 23.39 12.30
CA ARG A 299 9.51 24.38 12.14
C ARG A 299 8.98 24.33 10.72
N PHE A 300 7.67 24.21 10.54
CA PHE A 300 7.04 24.28 9.22
C PHE A 300 7.21 25.65 8.60
N GLU A 301 7.09 25.73 7.27
CA GLU A 301 7.18 26.99 6.52
C GLU A 301 6.22 28.06 7.03
N TYR A 302 6.71 29.29 7.04
CA TYR A 302 5.92 30.46 7.41
C TYR A 302 6.43 31.71 6.69
N PRO A 303 5.56 32.69 6.37
CA PRO A 303 5.97 33.97 5.83
C PRO A 303 6.66 34.79 6.93
N ASP A 304 7.89 35.24 6.67
CA ASP A 304 8.60 36.14 7.57
C ASP A 304 8.23 37.59 7.25
N ARG A 305 7.31 38.14 8.04
CA ARG A 305 6.81 39.51 7.90
C ARG A 305 7.85 40.59 8.26
N LYS A 306 8.92 40.21 8.95
CA LYS A 306 10.01 41.12 9.35
C LYS A 306 11.11 41.23 8.32
N ALA A 307 11.20 40.27 7.40
CA ALA A 307 12.18 40.27 6.34
C ALA A 307 11.65 41.07 5.13
N PRO A 308 12.53 41.74 4.38
CA PRO A 308 12.15 42.40 3.12
C PRO A 308 11.53 41.35 2.16
N PRO A 309 10.49 41.74 1.38
CA PRO A 309 9.89 40.87 0.40
C PRO A 309 10.92 40.45 -0.68
N VAL A 310 10.68 39.32 -1.30
CA VAL A 310 11.50 38.76 -2.36
C VAL A 310 10.72 38.84 -3.67
N ILE A 311 11.36 39.34 -4.73
CA ILE A 311 10.73 39.37 -6.06
C ILE A 311 10.65 37.96 -6.64
N ASP A 312 9.46 37.54 -7.01
CA ASP A 312 9.25 36.30 -7.75
C ASP A 312 9.81 36.44 -9.18
N LYS A 313 10.87 35.72 -9.48
CA LYS A 313 11.56 35.74 -10.79
C LYS A 313 10.64 35.43 -11.98
N ARG A 314 9.52 34.71 -11.77
CA ARG A 314 8.60 34.34 -12.85
C ARG A 314 7.49 35.36 -13.09
N THR A 315 7.02 35.99 -12.03
CA THR A 315 5.87 36.91 -12.12
C THR A 315 6.24 38.37 -11.92
N GLY A 316 7.48 38.70 -11.51
CA GLY A 316 7.92 40.02 -11.15
C GLY A 316 7.27 40.61 -9.88
N LYS A 317 6.37 39.85 -9.21
CA LYS A 317 5.63 40.33 -8.05
C LYS A 317 6.40 40.11 -6.75
N GLU A 318 6.24 41.03 -5.83
CA GLU A 318 6.73 40.86 -4.46
C GLU A 318 6.03 39.74 -3.71
N LYS A 319 6.80 38.92 -3.00
CA LYS A 319 6.35 37.86 -2.15
C LYS A 319 7.01 37.93 -0.79
N PRO A 320 6.33 37.55 0.29
CA PRO A 320 6.97 37.42 1.59
C PRO A 320 8.08 36.38 1.53
N LYS A 321 9.19 36.66 2.20
CA LYS A 321 10.27 35.67 2.38
C LYS A 321 9.75 34.51 3.21
N ILE A 322 9.83 33.29 2.69
CA ILE A 322 9.42 32.07 3.41
C ILE A 322 10.61 31.55 4.19
N ARG A 323 10.41 31.31 5.49
CA ARG A 323 11.34 30.61 6.38
C ARG A 323 10.72 29.32 6.89
N GLY A 324 11.54 28.50 7.53
CA GLY A 324 11.15 27.15 7.95
C GLY A 324 11.35 26.13 6.85
N ARG A 325 10.69 24.99 6.94
CA ARG A 325 10.87 23.86 6.03
C ARG A 325 9.53 23.27 5.59
N ALA A 326 9.40 22.97 4.30
CA ALA A 326 8.28 22.22 3.74
C ALA A 326 8.29 20.77 4.25
N LEU A 327 7.14 20.16 4.36
CA LEU A 327 7.00 18.74 4.70
C LEU A 327 7.05 17.91 3.40
N ASP A 328 8.06 17.06 3.27
CA ASP A 328 8.12 16.01 2.23
C ASP A 328 7.57 14.70 2.81
N PHE A 329 6.36 14.29 2.37
CA PHE A 329 5.66 13.11 2.85
C PHE A 329 4.78 12.47 1.76
N MET A 330 4.74 11.14 1.67
CA MET A 330 3.92 10.38 0.70
C MET A 330 4.16 10.76 -0.78
N GLY A 331 5.33 11.29 -1.14
CA GLY A 331 5.63 11.75 -2.50
C GLY A 331 5.20 13.17 -2.81
N PHE A 332 4.55 13.84 -1.86
CA PHE A 332 4.18 15.26 -1.92
C PHE A 332 5.14 16.12 -1.12
N VAL A 333 5.25 17.38 -1.50
CA VAL A 333 5.93 18.43 -0.74
C VAL A 333 4.90 19.50 -0.38
N PHE A 334 4.56 19.53 0.90
CA PHE A 334 3.59 20.49 1.45
C PHE A 334 4.31 21.79 1.80
N HIS A 335 3.92 22.86 1.15
CA HIS A 335 4.38 24.21 1.40
C HIS A 335 3.34 25.02 2.18
N TYR A 336 3.72 26.17 2.65
CA TYR A 336 2.85 27.11 3.37
C TYR A 336 1.53 27.38 2.65
N ASN A 337 1.54 27.50 1.33
CA ASN A 337 0.37 27.91 0.52
C ASN A 337 0.05 26.99 -0.65
N ARG A 338 0.79 25.91 -0.85
CA ARG A 338 0.61 25.00 -1.99
C ARG A 338 1.17 23.62 -1.69
N THR A 339 0.75 22.64 -2.47
CA THR A 339 1.32 21.28 -2.43
C THR A 339 1.89 20.91 -3.79
N THR A 340 3.18 20.56 -3.82
CA THR A 340 3.87 20.14 -5.03
C THR A 340 4.28 18.68 -4.98
N LEU A 341 4.82 18.16 -6.07
CA LEU A 341 5.37 16.81 -6.11
C LEU A 341 6.84 16.80 -5.68
N ARG A 342 7.25 15.69 -5.07
CA ARG A 342 8.66 15.41 -4.78
C ARG A 342 9.50 15.49 -6.06
N LYS A 343 10.67 16.12 -5.98
CA LYS A 343 11.57 16.33 -7.12
C LYS A 343 11.91 15.05 -7.90
N SER A 344 12.02 13.90 -7.21
CA SER A 344 12.28 12.62 -7.85
C SER A 344 11.11 12.16 -8.75
N ILE A 345 9.86 12.43 -8.36
CA ILE A 345 8.66 12.13 -9.17
C ILE A 345 8.63 13.00 -10.41
N LEU A 346 8.89 14.30 -10.25
CA LEU A 346 8.98 15.25 -11.38
C LEU A 346 10.04 14.82 -12.39
N LYS A 347 11.27 14.56 -11.92
CA LYS A 347 12.38 14.11 -12.78
C LYS A 347 12.05 12.83 -13.55
N ARG A 348 11.38 11.86 -12.90
CA ARG A 348 10.97 10.61 -13.57
C ARG A 348 9.95 10.83 -14.66
N ALA A 349 8.93 11.66 -14.39
CA ALA A 349 7.92 11.98 -15.38
C ALA A 349 8.56 12.68 -16.61
N THR A 350 9.47 13.65 -16.39
CA THR A 350 10.22 14.29 -17.45
C THR A 350 11.06 13.31 -18.26
N LYS A 351 11.85 12.45 -17.60
CA LYS A 351 12.64 11.41 -18.29
C LYS A 351 11.77 10.49 -19.14
N LYS A 352 10.57 10.09 -18.64
CA LYS A 352 9.61 9.28 -19.43
C LYS A 352 9.11 10.05 -20.65
N ALA A 353 8.71 11.31 -20.48
CA ALA A 353 8.22 12.15 -21.57
C ALA A 353 9.27 12.29 -22.69
N HIS A 354 10.51 12.64 -22.34
CA HIS A 354 11.61 12.72 -23.30
C HIS A 354 11.92 11.41 -24.00
N ARG A 355 11.86 10.26 -23.25
CA ARG A 355 12.06 8.93 -23.86
C ARG A 355 10.96 8.60 -24.86
N ILE A 356 9.72 8.96 -24.57
CA ILE A 356 8.58 8.75 -25.47
C ILE A 356 8.72 9.62 -26.73
N ALA A 357 9.13 10.87 -26.58
CA ALA A 357 9.32 11.79 -27.70
C ALA A 357 10.38 11.33 -28.71
N LYS A 358 11.40 10.58 -28.25
CA LYS A 358 12.46 10.02 -29.11
C LYS A 358 12.06 8.73 -29.86
N LYS A 359 10.88 8.17 -29.57
CA LYS A 359 10.41 6.92 -30.18
C LYS A 359 9.59 7.19 -31.43
N GLU A 360 9.94 6.56 -32.54
CA GLU A 360 9.10 6.55 -33.76
C GLU A 360 7.72 5.94 -33.49
N LYS A 361 7.68 4.86 -32.73
CA LYS A 361 6.43 4.14 -32.39
C LYS A 361 6.30 3.96 -30.88
N VAL A 362 5.37 4.65 -30.28
CA VAL A 362 5.03 4.50 -28.86
C VAL A 362 4.22 3.23 -28.67
N ASN A 363 4.63 2.33 -27.80
CA ASN A 363 3.90 1.11 -27.47
C ASN A 363 2.89 1.33 -26.31
N TRP A 364 2.11 0.28 -25.98
CA TRP A 364 1.13 0.35 -24.90
C TRP A 364 1.76 0.56 -23.52
N TYR A 365 2.90 -0.08 -23.25
CA TYR A 365 3.60 0.05 -21.97
C TYR A 365 4.09 1.48 -21.74
N ASP A 366 4.66 2.12 -22.77
CA ASP A 366 5.11 3.51 -22.67
C ASP A 366 3.92 4.45 -22.39
N ALA A 367 2.81 4.25 -23.11
CA ALA A 367 1.60 5.04 -22.93
C ALA A 367 1.02 4.87 -21.52
N SER A 368 0.89 3.63 -21.05
CA SER A 368 0.36 3.32 -19.71
C SER A 368 1.27 3.87 -18.61
N ALA A 369 2.61 3.71 -18.74
CA ALA A 369 3.58 4.22 -17.79
C ALA A 369 3.57 5.75 -17.68
N MET A 370 3.35 6.45 -18.81
CA MET A 370 3.23 7.91 -18.80
C MET A 370 1.92 8.35 -18.16
N LEU A 371 0.80 7.74 -18.53
CA LEU A 371 -0.52 8.07 -17.97
C LEU A 371 -0.59 7.81 -16.46
N ALA A 372 0.05 6.74 -15.97
CA ALA A 372 0.17 6.49 -14.52
C ALA A 372 0.89 7.64 -13.80
N SER A 373 1.87 8.28 -14.46
CA SER A 373 2.54 9.45 -13.88
C SER A 373 1.64 10.69 -13.85
N MET A 374 0.67 10.81 -14.78
CA MET A 374 -0.21 11.98 -14.85
C MET A 374 -1.17 12.10 -13.66
N GLY A 375 -1.57 10.98 -13.04
CA GLY A 375 -2.40 11.00 -11.84
C GLY A 375 -1.80 11.81 -10.68
N TRP A 376 -0.48 11.91 -10.61
CA TRP A 376 0.20 12.73 -9.60
C TRP A 376 0.02 14.24 -9.87
N PHE A 377 0.08 14.66 -11.13
CA PHE A 377 0.00 16.08 -11.51
C PHE A 377 -1.39 16.67 -11.31
N THR A 378 -2.45 15.89 -11.54
CA THR A 378 -3.85 16.36 -11.43
C THR A 378 -4.26 16.73 -10.01
N HIS A 379 -3.51 16.31 -9.00
CA HIS A 379 -3.83 16.52 -7.59
C HIS A 379 -2.86 17.46 -6.87
N THR A 380 -2.04 18.23 -7.61
CA THR A 380 -1.02 19.09 -7.01
C THR A 380 -0.85 20.39 -7.78
N ASP A 381 -0.24 21.40 -7.14
CA ASP A 381 0.07 22.71 -7.73
C ASP A 381 1.32 22.65 -8.62
N THR A 382 1.38 21.64 -9.50
CA THR A 382 2.50 21.41 -10.43
C THR A 382 2.13 21.59 -11.89
N TYR A 383 1.02 22.30 -12.16
CA TYR A 383 0.54 22.50 -13.52
C TYR A 383 1.57 23.24 -14.40
N GLY A 384 2.20 24.30 -13.90
CA GLY A 384 3.25 25.01 -14.65
C GLY A 384 4.41 24.09 -15.04
N PHE A 385 4.84 23.21 -14.13
CA PHE A 385 5.88 22.22 -14.46
C PHE A 385 5.41 21.23 -15.56
N TYR A 386 4.15 20.84 -15.52
CA TYR A 386 3.57 19.98 -16.56
C TYR A 386 3.59 20.66 -17.93
N GLU A 387 3.16 21.92 -18.01
CA GLU A 387 3.15 22.70 -19.25
C GLU A 387 4.57 22.86 -19.84
N ASP A 388 5.56 23.16 -18.98
CA ASP A 388 6.92 23.47 -19.42
C ASP A 388 7.75 22.21 -19.75
N HIS A 389 7.57 21.11 -19.01
CA HIS A 389 8.49 19.97 -19.03
C HIS A 389 7.90 18.62 -19.47
N ILE A 390 6.59 18.53 -19.64
CA ILE A 390 5.92 17.28 -20.03
C ILE A 390 5.13 17.44 -21.33
N LYS A 391 4.25 18.44 -21.36
CA LYS A 391 3.33 18.68 -22.48
C LYS A 391 4.01 18.88 -23.85
N PRO A 392 5.17 19.53 -23.96
CA PRO A 392 5.87 19.69 -25.24
C PRO A 392 6.35 18.35 -25.85
N TYR A 393 6.54 17.32 -25.02
CA TYR A 393 7.13 16.05 -25.44
C TYR A 393 6.11 14.94 -25.66
N VAL A 394 4.89 15.05 -25.10
CA VAL A 394 3.88 13.98 -25.16
C VAL A 394 2.47 14.50 -25.32
N ASN A 395 1.73 13.91 -26.25
CA ASN A 395 0.31 14.16 -26.41
C ASN A 395 -0.52 13.19 -25.57
N ILE A 396 -1.01 13.64 -24.41
CA ILE A 396 -1.77 12.82 -23.46
C ILE A 396 -3.06 12.24 -24.07
N LYS A 397 -3.75 13.01 -24.97
CA LYS A 397 -4.96 12.51 -25.63
C LYS A 397 -4.65 11.31 -26.55
N GLN A 398 -3.52 11.35 -27.28
CA GLN A 398 -3.10 10.22 -28.12
C GLN A 398 -2.70 9.00 -27.27
N LEU A 399 -1.99 9.21 -26.14
CA LEU A 399 -1.65 8.11 -25.24
C LEU A 399 -2.90 7.43 -24.65
N LYS A 400 -3.90 8.21 -24.22
CA LYS A 400 -5.21 7.68 -23.76
C LYS A 400 -5.89 6.85 -24.83
N LYS A 401 -5.96 7.35 -26.08
CA LYS A 401 -6.55 6.59 -27.22
C LYS A 401 -5.82 5.27 -27.43
N LYS A 402 -4.49 5.24 -27.31
CA LYS A 402 -3.68 4.02 -27.48
C LYS A 402 -3.96 2.97 -26.41
N VAL A 403 -4.04 3.40 -25.16
CA VAL A 403 -4.37 2.49 -24.03
C VAL A 403 -5.79 1.95 -24.18
N SER A 404 -6.75 2.80 -24.51
CA SER A 404 -8.14 2.37 -24.73
C SER A 404 -8.28 1.37 -25.89
N LYS A 405 -7.59 1.58 -27.02
CA LYS A 405 -7.58 0.61 -28.15
C LYS A 405 -7.02 -0.75 -27.74
N HIS A 406 -5.96 -0.78 -26.93
CA HIS A 406 -5.37 -2.03 -26.45
C HIS A 406 -6.32 -2.79 -25.52
N SER A 407 -6.98 -2.08 -24.60
CA SER A 407 -7.98 -2.67 -23.70
C SER A 407 -9.17 -3.27 -24.46
N LYS A 408 -9.68 -2.57 -25.48
CA LYS A 408 -10.76 -3.09 -26.34
C LYS A 408 -10.36 -4.33 -27.14
N LYS A 409 -9.10 -4.43 -27.60
CA LYS A 409 -8.60 -5.63 -28.28
C LYS A 409 -8.50 -6.82 -27.31
N GLY A 410 -8.07 -6.58 -26.05
CA GLY A 410 -8.03 -7.62 -25.02
C GLY A 410 -9.41 -8.17 -24.68
N VAL A 411 -10.42 -7.29 -24.57
CA VAL A 411 -11.82 -7.70 -24.35
C VAL A 411 -12.35 -8.51 -25.53
N LYS A 412 -12.15 -8.05 -26.79
CA LYS A 412 -12.58 -8.81 -27.97
C LYS A 412 -11.92 -10.18 -28.09
N ASN A 413 -10.64 -10.30 -27.75
CA ASN A 413 -9.94 -11.60 -27.74
C ASN A 413 -10.45 -12.54 -26.63
N ASN A 414 -10.87 -12.00 -25.50
CA ASN A 414 -11.53 -12.76 -24.44
C ASN A 414 -12.96 -13.16 -24.83
N ASP A 415 -13.72 -12.26 -25.45
CA ASP A 415 -15.08 -12.56 -25.95
C ASP A 415 -15.04 -13.59 -27.08
N VAL A 416 -14.04 -13.54 -27.97
CA VAL A 416 -13.86 -14.56 -29.02
C VAL A 416 -13.48 -15.92 -28.42
N ARG A 417 -12.68 -15.96 -27.34
CA ARG A 417 -12.41 -17.20 -26.59
C ARG A 417 -13.65 -17.69 -25.84
N MET A 418 -14.44 -16.80 -25.24
CA MET A 418 -15.71 -17.14 -24.58
C MET A 418 -16.79 -17.56 -25.59
N VAL A 419 -16.86 -16.94 -26.76
CA VAL A 419 -17.84 -17.30 -27.82
C VAL A 419 -17.49 -18.63 -28.49
N SER A 420 -16.21 -18.99 -28.59
CA SER A 420 -15.84 -20.34 -29.06
C SER A 420 -16.23 -21.45 -28.06
N VAL A 421 -16.32 -21.14 -26.78
CA VAL A 421 -16.84 -22.06 -25.73
C VAL A 421 -18.38 -22.10 -25.72
N ARG A 422 -19.07 -21.00 -26.06
CA ARG A 422 -20.55 -20.95 -26.11
C ARG A 422 -21.19 -21.59 -27.34
N LYS A 423 -20.46 -21.90 -28.39
CA LYS A 423 -21.02 -22.54 -29.60
C LYS A 423 -21.31 -24.03 -29.48
N TYR A 424 -21.04 -24.68 -28.36
CA TYR A 424 -21.34 -26.08 -28.08
C TYR A 424 -22.19 -26.30 -26.83
N GLY A 425 -23.19 -25.45 -26.58
CA GLY A 425 -24.09 -25.63 -25.45
C GLY A 425 -25.30 -24.73 -25.50
N GLN A 426 -26.17 -24.91 -26.50
CA GLN A 426 -27.55 -24.43 -26.44
C GLN A 426 -28.50 -25.60 -26.53
N ALA A 427 -28.97 -26.06 -25.38
CA ALA A 427 -30.29 -26.62 -25.17
C ALA A 427 -30.76 -26.22 -23.76
N ASP A 428 -31.89 -25.50 -23.76
CA ASP A 428 -32.87 -25.32 -22.69
C ASP A 428 -32.42 -24.71 -21.35
N ARG A 429 -32.85 -23.42 -21.13
CA ARG A 429 -33.59 -23.07 -19.91
C ARG A 429 -34.29 -21.71 -19.98
N VAL A 430 -35.55 -21.79 -19.61
CA VAL A 430 -36.59 -20.80 -19.40
C VAL A 430 -36.16 -19.66 -18.48
N GLY A 431 -36.69 -18.45 -18.78
CA GLY A 431 -36.34 -17.17 -18.23
C GLY A 431 -36.62 -16.95 -16.73
N HIS A 432 -35.91 -16.03 -16.21
CA HIS A 432 -36.37 -15.06 -15.21
C HIS A 432 -35.66 -13.73 -15.47
N ASP A 433 -36.47 -12.73 -15.81
CA ASP A 433 -36.06 -11.35 -15.97
C ASP A 433 -35.58 -10.74 -14.68
N ILE A 434 -34.32 -10.28 -14.65
CA ILE A 434 -33.87 -9.25 -13.72
C ILE A 434 -33.17 -8.19 -14.56
N LYS A 435 -33.80 -7.01 -14.61
CA LYS A 435 -33.27 -5.81 -15.27
C LYS A 435 -31.92 -5.39 -14.63
N PRO A 436 -30.91 -5.05 -15.42
CA PRO A 436 -29.71 -4.42 -14.86
C PRO A 436 -29.99 -2.94 -14.59
N ASP A 437 -29.70 -2.52 -13.40
CA ASP A 437 -29.71 -1.12 -12.96
C ASP A 437 -28.65 -0.33 -13.70
N SER A 438 -29.07 0.77 -14.30
CA SER A 438 -28.26 1.63 -15.17
C SER A 438 -27.21 2.39 -14.37
N GLY A 439 -25.95 2.22 -14.75
CA GLY A 439 -24.80 2.91 -14.17
C GLY A 439 -24.89 4.42 -14.24
N LEU A 440 -24.76 5.05 -13.11
CA LEU A 440 -24.54 6.48 -12.93
C LEU A 440 -23.18 6.89 -13.51
N SER A 441 -23.20 7.78 -14.48
CA SER A 441 -22.01 8.32 -15.13
C SER A 441 -21.30 9.30 -14.19
N ALA A 442 -19.97 9.25 -14.23
CA ALA A 442 -19.05 10.07 -13.42
C ALA A 442 -19.13 11.61 -13.67
N LYS A 443 -20.22 12.12 -14.22
CA LYS A 443 -20.41 13.55 -14.52
C LYS A 443 -21.29 14.30 -13.51
N GLU A 444 -22.04 13.63 -12.66
CA GLU A 444 -23.00 14.32 -11.77
C GLU A 444 -22.49 14.65 -10.36
N HIS A 445 -21.26 14.24 -10.00
CA HIS A 445 -20.70 14.55 -8.67
C HIS A 445 -19.89 15.87 -8.57
N CYS A 446 -19.89 16.68 -9.64
CA CYS A 446 -19.18 17.99 -9.61
C CYS A 446 -20.13 19.22 -9.52
N ARG A 447 -21.43 19.05 -9.29
CA ARG A 447 -22.36 20.19 -9.28
C ARG A 447 -23.11 20.44 -7.96
N ALA A 448 -22.84 19.67 -6.92
CA ALA A 448 -23.59 19.78 -5.66
C ALA A 448 -22.92 20.64 -4.55
N ASP A 449 -21.76 21.26 -4.76
CA ASP A 449 -21.07 22.05 -3.74
C ASP A 449 -20.93 23.55 -4.10
N GLN A 450 -21.83 24.10 -4.87
CA GLN A 450 -21.93 25.55 -5.04
C GLN A 450 -23.40 26.02 -4.88
N GLU A 451 -23.91 25.97 -3.68
CA GLU A 451 -24.95 26.86 -3.15
C GLU A 451 -25.20 26.49 -1.68
N GLY A 452 -24.86 27.42 -0.78
CA GLY A 452 -25.25 27.34 0.61
C GLY A 452 -24.21 27.84 1.61
N HIS A 453 -24.18 29.20 1.75
CA HIS A 453 -23.68 30.02 2.87
C HIS A 453 -22.27 29.82 3.42
#